data_72b681d7030625ce829f81a92312752a
#
_entry.id   72b681d7030625ce829f81a92312752a
#
_cell.length_a   1.000
_cell.length_b   1.000
_cell.length_c   1.000
_cell.angle_alpha   90.00
_cell.angle_beta   90.00
_cell.angle_gamma   90.00
#
_symmetry.space_group_name_H-M   'P 1'
#
loop_
_entity.id
_entity.type
_entity.pdbx_description
1 polymer ?
#
loop_
_entity_poly.entity_id
_entity_poly.type
_entity_poly.pdbx_seq_one_letter_code
_entity_poly.pdbx_strand_id
1 'polypeptide(L)'
;MEQQSQLLEAATDFAHYPGSHSDDSARQFLNRFPLPLIINALQTQFDVPALETTLVLCLERLFKTKFGASFIPQYMAFVQVGLQADSQAVRSLACKTVTCLVENLDNSDKVAAHLVKEFNIYPLLLDCLINGNEEVAAGAINAIQKLASFPEGMGIIFPSTKGGDTDLGVIASQCSSLGRVRVLALVVKLFSVSMSAASAIHSLNLLSLLEAEIKSADDTLATLSVFELLYELAEVEHGSEFLSKSSLFQLLSSIISDDSKDSFLRSRAMMISGRLLSKEITHSFIDEPCAKTVISSIDERLQSLDPSNRDEFETALESLGQIGLSIRGAKLLLSGTSPAARHVIYAAFDRQGPEKHGRQLAALHALGNISGETRSENFIILDGEAEENLLRLLYETASRSSKLTPSGLFLSVLQQDSEIRIAGYRMISGLVSRPQCLMEICSRQEIINIVTDPSTETTKIGMEARYNCCKRIHKSLTQSSGVSADPTFAGIAAKLQEAVGMGPYLHRKRGGEAQPIVMTADRF
;
A
#
# COMPACT_ATOMS: atom_id res chain seq x y z
N MET A 1 -7.96 6.77 51.96
CA MET A 1 -9.08 7.24 51.11
C MET A 1 -8.81 8.62 50.47
N GLU A 2 -8.45 9.65 51.25
CA GLU A 2 -8.22 11.02 50.70
C GLU A 2 -7.06 11.09 49.72
N GLN A 3 -5.93 10.44 50.03
CA GLN A 3 -4.74 10.42 49.15
C GLN A 3 -4.99 9.63 47.83
N GLN A 4 -5.87 8.65 47.88
CA GLN A 4 -6.25 7.85 46.69
C GLN A 4 -7.20 8.62 45.76
N SER A 5 -8.14 9.38 46.35
CA SER A 5 -9.01 10.26 45.57
C SER A 5 -8.22 11.36 44.87
N GLN A 6 -7.23 11.92 45.55
CA GLN A 6 -6.33 12.92 44.96
C GLN A 6 -5.44 12.34 43.84
N LEU A 7 -4.96 11.08 43.99
CA LEU A 7 -4.22 10.38 42.94
C LEU A 7 -5.10 10.13 41.72
N LEU A 8 -6.35 9.63 41.93
CA LEU A 8 -7.25 9.35 40.81
C LEU A 8 -7.62 10.62 40.03
N GLU A 9 -7.93 11.71 40.74
CA GLU A 9 -8.23 13.00 40.11
C GLU A 9 -7.03 13.51 39.29
N ALA A 10 -5.86 13.56 39.89
CA ALA A 10 -4.65 14.02 39.19
C ALA A 10 -4.22 13.10 38.04
N ALA A 11 -4.38 11.79 38.19
CA ALA A 11 -4.11 10.82 37.12
C ALA A 11 -5.12 10.95 35.97
N THR A 12 -6.39 11.26 36.28
CA THR A 12 -7.42 11.54 35.28
C THR A 12 -7.08 12.79 34.47
N ASP A 13 -6.71 13.88 35.14
CA ASP A 13 -6.31 15.12 34.49
C ASP A 13 -5.06 14.91 33.59
N PHE A 14 -4.08 14.16 34.09
CA PHE A 14 -2.88 13.85 33.33
C PHE A 14 -3.18 12.94 32.14
N ALA A 15 -4.00 11.90 32.33
CA ALA A 15 -4.38 10.95 31.27
C ALA A 15 -5.18 11.62 30.13
N HIS A 16 -6.07 12.55 30.44
CA HIS A 16 -6.98 13.19 29.48
C HIS A 16 -6.52 14.57 29.01
N TYR A 17 -5.33 15.02 29.40
CA TYR A 17 -4.78 16.28 28.91
C TYR A 17 -4.73 16.31 27.37
N PRO A 18 -5.25 17.35 26.72
CA PRO A 18 -5.23 17.47 25.27
C PRO A 18 -3.81 17.72 24.75
N GLY A 19 -3.24 16.77 24.02
CA GLY A 19 -1.91 16.86 23.44
C GLY A 19 -0.85 15.97 24.11
N SER A 20 0.43 16.20 23.77
CA SER A 20 1.57 15.49 24.36
C SER A 20 2.05 16.19 25.63
N HIS A 21 2.46 15.41 26.64
CA HIS A 21 3.08 15.95 27.83
C HIS A 21 4.55 16.33 27.59
N SER A 22 5.00 17.41 28.23
CA SER A 22 6.40 17.77 28.31
C SER A 22 7.10 17.02 29.46
N ASP A 23 8.45 16.96 29.42
CA ASP A 23 9.25 16.40 30.51
C ASP A 23 9.04 17.14 31.85
N ASP A 24 8.79 18.45 31.79
CA ASP A 24 8.49 19.24 33.00
C ASP A 24 7.12 18.88 33.58
N SER A 25 6.10 18.66 32.75
CA SER A 25 4.80 18.19 33.22
C SER A 25 4.90 16.80 33.87
N ALA A 26 5.64 15.88 33.27
CA ALA A 26 5.92 14.56 33.82
C ALA A 26 6.68 14.64 35.16
N ARG A 27 7.67 15.56 35.25
CA ARG A 27 8.44 15.81 36.48
C ARG A 27 7.57 16.34 37.59
N GLN A 28 6.71 17.34 37.33
CA GLN A 28 5.78 17.91 38.29
C GLN A 28 4.79 16.85 38.81
N PHE A 29 4.27 16.01 37.92
CA PHE A 29 3.38 14.94 38.29
C PHE A 29 4.08 13.91 39.20
N LEU A 30 5.28 13.42 38.84
CA LEU A 30 6.04 12.45 39.65
C LEU A 30 6.57 13.01 40.98
N ASN A 31 6.83 14.30 41.08
CA ASN A 31 7.19 14.96 42.35
C ASN A 31 6.02 14.93 43.35
N ARG A 32 4.78 15.01 42.84
CA ARG A 32 3.56 14.94 43.66
C ARG A 32 3.14 13.50 43.97
N PHE A 33 3.24 12.63 42.96
CA PHE A 33 2.87 11.22 43.04
C PHE A 33 4.02 10.35 42.54
N PRO A 34 4.94 9.92 43.44
CA PRO A 34 6.07 9.08 43.05
C PRO A 34 5.65 7.77 42.39
N LEU A 35 6.42 7.31 41.40
CA LEU A 35 6.12 6.12 40.61
C LEU A 35 5.81 4.86 41.46
N PRO A 36 6.51 4.58 42.60
CA PRO A 36 6.17 3.46 43.47
C PRO A 36 4.76 3.52 44.05
N LEU A 37 4.24 4.71 44.33
CA LEU A 37 2.89 4.91 44.83
C LEU A 37 1.85 4.58 43.76
N ILE A 38 2.08 4.99 42.50
CA ILE A 38 1.19 4.71 41.38
C ILE A 38 1.17 3.21 41.10
N ILE A 39 2.35 2.58 41.04
CA ILE A 39 2.49 1.14 40.81
C ILE A 39 1.82 0.32 41.93
N ASN A 40 2.02 0.70 43.19
CA ASN A 40 1.40 0.02 44.30
C ASN A 40 -0.16 0.15 44.24
N ALA A 41 -0.66 1.31 43.87
CA ALA A 41 -2.10 1.51 43.68
C ALA A 41 -2.64 0.61 42.54
N LEU A 42 -1.90 0.46 41.45
CA LEU A 42 -2.27 -0.41 40.34
C LEU A 42 -2.27 -1.90 40.75
N GLN A 43 -1.37 -2.33 41.65
CA GLN A 43 -1.27 -3.71 42.12
C GLN A 43 -2.26 -4.11 43.20
N THR A 44 -2.71 -3.17 44.02
CA THR A 44 -3.43 -3.49 45.27
C THR A 44 -4.91 -3.10 45.29
N GLN A 45 -5.40 -2.35 44.30
CA GLN A 45 -6.72 -1.73 44.37
C GLN A 45 -7.63 -2.09 43.20
N PHE A 46 -7.91 -3.37 43.06
CA PHE A 46 -8.80 -3.89 42.01
C PHE A 46 -10.30 -3.50 42.18
N ASP A 47 -10.69 -3.07 43.39
CA ASP A 47 -12.10 -2.81 43.71
C ASP A 47 -12.57 -1.37 43.46
N VAL A 48 -11.68 -0.47 43.02
CA VAL A 48 -12.06 0.93 42.72
C VAL A 48 -12.38 1.08 41.22
N PRO A 49 -13.67 1.34 40.88
CA PRO A 49 -14.07 1.50 39.49
C PRO A 49 -13.24 2.57 38.77
N ALA A 50 -12.82 2.26 37.55
CA ALA A 50 -12.03 3.13 36.66
C ALA A 50 -10.59 3.46 37.13
N LEU A 51 -10.16 3.06 38.33
CA LEU A 51 -8.80 3.37 38.81
C LEU A 51 -7.72 2.71 37.92
N GLU A 52 -7.87 1.40 37.66
CA GLU A 52 -6.92 0.66 36.80
C GLU A 52 -6.78 1.34 35.43
N THR A 53 -7.91 1.57 34.75
CA THR A 53 -7.92 2.18 33.42
C THR A 53 -7.27 3.55 33.42
N THR A 54 -7.55 4.38 34.44
CA THR A 54 -6.99 5.74 34.56
C THR A 54 -5.50 5.69 34.82
N LEU A 55 -5.03 4.82 35.72
CA LEU A 55 -3.61 4.69 36.04
C LEU A 55 -2.81 4.11 34.85
N VAL A 56 -3.38 3.15 34.12
CA VAL A 56 -2.80 2.60 32.89
C VAL A 56 -2.60 3.73 31.85
N LEU A 57 -3.63 4.52 31.57
CA LEU A 57 -3.55 5.66 30.63
C LEU A 57 -2.55 6.72 31.10
N CYS A 58 -2.54 7.01 32.41
CA CYS A 58 -1.59 7.96 33.00
C CYS A 58 -0.15 7.48 32.82
N LEU A 59 0.15 6.23 33.16
CA LEU A 59 1.49 5.63 33.00
C LEU A 59 1.90 5.54 31.54
N GLU A 60 0.98 5.19 30.62
CA GLU A 60 1.25 5.19 29.20
C GLU A 60 1.71 6.55 28.68
N ARG A 61 1.04 7.64 29.11
CA ARG A 61 1.43 9.00 28.74
C ARG A 61 2.73 9.46 29.42
N LEU A 62 2.92 9.04 30.65
CA LEU A 62 4.13 9.36 31.41
C LEU A 62 5.38 8.76 30.73
N PHE A 63 5.35 7.48 30.41
CA PHE A 63 6.48 6.76 29.79
C PHE A 63 6.76 7.17 28.34
N LYS A 64 5.84 7.88 27.69
CA LYS A 64 6.09 8.52 26.38
C LYS A 64 6.97 9.77 26.48
N THR A 65 7.14 10.35 27.66
CA THR A 65 8.08 11.46 27.88
C THR A 65 9.50 10.93 28.12
N LYS A 66 10.53 11.64 27.73
CA LYS A 66 11.93 11.25 27.99
C LYS A 66 12.21 11.11 29.48
N PHE A 67 11.70 12.07 30.27
CA PHE A 67 11.84 12.04 31.72
C PHE A 67 11.18 10.79 32.34
N GLY A 68 9.94 10.49 31.97
CA GLY A 68 9.23 9.28 32.44
C GLY A 68 9.92 7.98 32.00
N ALA A 69 10.35 7.91 30.75
CA ALA A 69 11.05 6.75 30.20
C ALA A 69 12.38 6.47 30.90
N SER A 70 13.08 7.50 31.41
CA SER A 70 14.35 7.32 32.14
C SER A 70 14.23 6.51 33.43
N PHE A 71 13.02 6.35 33.96
CA PHE A 71 12.76 5.50 35.14
C PHE A 71 12.55 4.03 34.78
N ILE A 72 12.17 3.69 33.55
CA ILE A 72 11.83 2.30 33.15
C ILE A 72 12.91 1.29 33.53
N PRO A 73 14.23 1.56 33.33
CA PRO A 73 15.29 0.61 33.72
C PRO A 73 15.23 0.16 35.17
N GLN A 74 14.82 1.03 36.09
CA GLN A 74 14.70 0.72 37.52
C GLN A 74 13.46 -0.10 37.87
N TYR A 75 12.47 -0.13 36.95
CA TYR A 75 11.17 -0.80 37.14
C TYR A 75 10.96 -2.00 36.22
N MET A 76 12.05 -2.58 35.68
CA MET A 76 11.95 -3.73 34.78
C MET A 76 11.30 -4.96 35.40
N ALA A 77 11.47 -5.18 36.72
CA ALA A 77 10.78 -6.25 37.45
C ALA A 77 9.24 -6.03 37.42
N PHE A 78 8.79 -4.78 37.50
CA PHE A 78 7.35 -4.45 37.36
C PHE A 78 6.88 -4.70 35.91
N VAL A 79 7.66 -4.33 34.91
CA VAL A 79 7.32 -4.59 33.50
C VAL A 79 7.20 -6.10 33.26
N GLN A 80 8.12 -6.90 33.80
CA GLN A 80 8.09 -8.36 33.72
C GLN A 80 6.79 -8.94 34.30
N VAL A 81 6.41 -8.52 35.51
CA VAL A 81 5.16 -8.94 36.17
C VAL A 81 3.95 -8.43 35.38
N GLY A 82 4.00 -7.21 34.87
CA GLY A 82 2.93 -6.62 34.06
C GLY A 82 2.65 -7.38 32.76
N LEU A 83 3.67 -7.93 32.10
CA LEU A 83 3.51 -8.77 30.91
C LEU A 83 2.79 -10.11 31.22
N GLN A 84 2.80 -10.55 32.48
CA GLN A 84 2.15 -11.78 32.97
C GLN A 84 0.83 -11.51 33.69
N ALA A 85 0.41 -10.26 33.79
CA ALA A 85 -0.81 -9.89 34.54
C ALA A 85 -2.07 -10.47 33.90
N ASP A 86 -3.09 -10.77 34.71
CA ASP A 86 -4.41 -11.19 34.21
C ASP A 86 -5.13 -10.06 33.46
N SER A 87 -4.95 -8.82 33.90
CA SER A 87 -5.52 -7.64 33.25
C SER A 87 -4.87 -7.39 31.89
N GLN A 88 -5.69 -7.39 30.82
CA GLN A 88 -5.25 -7.09 29.47
C GLN A 88 -4.79 -5.63 29.33
N ALA A 89 -5.34 -4.71 30.10
CA ALA A 89 -4.93 -3.31 30.12
C ALA A 89 -3.50 -3.17 30.69
N VAL A 90 -3.18 -3.88 31.77
CA VAL A 90 -1.85 -3.90 32.36
C VAL A 90 -0.83 -4.59 31.43
N ARG A 91 -1.21 -5.70 30.78
CA ARG A 91 -0.38 -6.35 29.76
C ARG A 91 -0.06 -5.40 28.58
N SER A 92 -1.08 -4.68 28.09
CA SER A 92 -0.92 -3.68 27.02
C SER A 92 0.04 -2.56 27.45
N LEU A 93 -0.14 -2.01 28.67
CA LEU A 93 0.78 -1.01 29.24
C LEU A 93 2.23 -1.55 29.30
N ALA A 94 2.42 -2.77 29.78
CA ALA A 94 3.75 -3.38 29.88
C ALA A 94 4.42 -3.53 28.51
N CYS A 95 3.69 -3.98 27.47
CA CYS A 95 4.20 -4.03 26.09
C CYS A 95 4.60 -2.63 25.58
N LYS A 96 3.74 -1.62 25.78
CA LYS A 96 4.01 -0.22 25.41
C LYS A 96 5.20 0.36 26.19
N THR A 97 5.37 -0.05 27.46
CA THR A 97 6.52 0.38 28.28
C THR A 97 7.84 -0.18 27.72
N VAL A 98 7.86 -1.43 27.25
CA VAL A 98 9.05 -1.99 26.56
C VAL A 98 9.35 -1.19 25.29
N THR A 99 8.33 -0.79 24.52
CA THR A 99 8.52 0.09 23.36
C THR A 99 9.17 1.41 23.76
N CYS A 100 8.67 2.08 24.83
CA CYS A 100 9.22 3.33 25.33
C CYS A 100 10.65 3.17 25.85
N LEU A 101 10.99 2.03 26.48
CA LEU A 101 12.35 1.71 26.89
C LEU A 101 13.32 1.73 25.70
N VAL A 102 12.95 1.05 24.63
CA VAL A 102 13.77 0.92 23.42
C VAL A 102 13.90 2.26 22.67
N GLU A 103 12.84 3.07 22.61
CA GLU A 103 12.83 4.33 21.87
C GLU A 103 13.54 5.48 22.57
N ASN A 104 13.58 5.50 23.91
CA ASN A 104 14.00 6.69 24.68
C ASN A 104 15.35 6.52 25.42
N LEU A 105 16.00 5.39 25.33
CA LEU A 105 17.37 5.24 25.86
C LEU A 105 18.36 5.85 24.87
N ASP A 106 18.67 7.14 25.05
CA ASP A 106 19.70 7.84 24.29
C ASP A 106 21.03 7.06 24.28
N ASN A 107 21.53 6.66 23.11
CA ASN A 107 22.83 6.04 22.85
C ASN A 107 23.15 4.70 23.53
N SER A 108 22.19 3.92 24.00
CA SER A 108 22.50 2.64 24.63
C SER A 108 21.56 1.49 24.24
N ASP A 109 21.48 1.21 22.92
CA ASP A 109 20.83 -0.01 22.38
C ASP A 109 21.28 -1.27 23.16
N LYS A 110 22.54 -1.26 23.64
CA LYS A 110 23.10 -2.32 24.48
C LYS A 110 22.46 -2.41 25.85
N VAL A 111 22.10 -1.29 26.48
CA VAL A 111 21.45 -1.32 27.81
C VAL A 111 20.02 -1.82 27.69
N ALA A 112 19.26 -1.36 26.69
CA ALA A 112 17.91 -1.87 26.45
C ALA A 112 17.93 -3.36 26.15
N ALA A 113 18.81 -3.82 25.26
CA ALA A 113 18.99 -5.25 24.95
C ALA A 113 19.39 -6.08 26.18
N HIS A 114 20.32 -5.56 27.01
CA HIS A 114 20.73 -6.22 28.25
C HIS A 114 19.56 -6.40 29.20
N LEU A 115 18.77 -5.34 29.45
CA LEU A 115 17.60 -5.41 30.32
C LEU A 115 16.53 -6.37 29.79
N VAL A 116 16.24 -6.32 28.48
CA VAL A 116 15.30 -7.26 27.84
C VAL A 116 15.73 -8.70 28.03
N LYS A 117 17.05 -8.98 27.96
CA LYS A 117 17.62 -10.32 28.16
C LYS A 117 17.65 -10.73 29.63
N GLU A 118 18.09 -9.83 30.53
CA GLU A 118 18.19 -10.06 31.97
C GLU A 118 16.85 -10.42 32.61
N PHE A 119 15.77 -9.65 32.22
CA PHE A 119 14.43 -9.86 32.72
C PHE A 119 13.60 -10.83 31.88
N ASN A 120 14.22 -11.53 30.92
CA ASN A 120 13.55 -12.51 30.04
C ASN A 120 12.28 -11.95 29.38
N ILE A 121 12.33 -10.71 28.90
CA ILE A 121 11.16 -9.97 28.37
C ILE A 121 10.68 -10.53 27.03
N TYR A 122 11.58 -10.95 26.14
CA TYR A 122 11.21 -11.38 24.79
C TYR A 122 10.25 -12.59 24.77
N PRO A 123 10.45 -13.67 25.53
CA PRO A 123 9.47 -14.77 25.63
C PRO A 123 8.11 -14.32 26.16
N LEU A 124 8.08 -13.35 27.09
CA LEU A 124 6.84 -12.81 27.63
C LEU A 124 6.09 -11.95 26.59
N LEU A 125 6.82 -11.22 25.75
CA LEU A 125 6.21 -10.52 24.60
C LEU A 125 5.62 -11.50 23.59
N LEU A 126 6.26 -12.65 23.36
CA LEU A 126 5.71 -13.72 22.51
C LEU A 126 4.45 -14.33 23.11
N ASP A 127 4.39 -14.53 24.44
CA ASP A 127 3.16 -14.94 25.11
C ASP A 127 2.05 -13.90 24.97
N CYS A 128 2.37 -12.62 25.16
CA CYS A 128 1.43 -11.51 24.93
C CYS A 128 0.91 -11.47 23.49
N LEU A 129 1.76 -11.73 22.52
CA LEU A 129 1.39 -11.81 21.11
C LEU A 129 0.36 -12.93 20.86
N ILE A 130 0.62 -14.12 21.39
CA ILE A 130 -0.16 -15.33 21.10
C ILE A 130 -1.47 -15.32 21.87
N ASN A 131 -1.42 -15.06 23.18
CA ASN A 131 -2.51 -15.26 24.13
C ASN A 131 -3.21 -13.96 24.57
N GLY A 132 -2.64 -12.79 24.28
CA GLY A 132 -3.26 -11.49 24.58
C GLY A 132 -4.48 -11.19 23.72
N ASN A 133 -5.26 -10.16 24.13
CA ASN A 133 -6.28 -9.60 23.25
C ASN A 133 -5.60 -8.85 22.05
N GLU A 134 -6.42 -8.27 21.17
CA GLU A 134 -5.91 -7.58 19.97
C GLU A 134 -4.95 -6.43 20.31
N GLU A 135 -5.28 -5.61 21.32
CA GLU A 135 -4.45 -4.47 21.75
C GLU A 135 -3.10 -4.93 22.33
N VAL A 136 -3.12 -5.97 23.16
CA VAL A 136 -1.91 -6.57 23.75
C VAL A 136 -1.02 -7.17 22.65
N ALA A 137 -1.61 -7.93 21.73
CA ALA A 137 -0.88 -8.53 20.62
C ALA A 137 -0.23 -7.47 19.72
N ALA A 138 -0.96 -6.40 19.38
CA ALA A 138 -0.42 -5.27 18.62
C ALA A 138 0.71 -4.55 19.37
N GLY A 139 0.56 -4.35 20.68
CA GLY A 139 1.61 -3.79 21.54
C GLY A 139 2.86 -4.66 21.58
N ALA A 140 2.71 -5.98 21.65
CA ALA A 140 3.82 -6.94 21.63
C ALA A 140 4.56 -6.93 20.28
N ILE A 141 3.82 -6.94 19.15
CA ILE A 141 4.41 -6.81 17.81
C ILE A 141 5.25 -5.54 17.72
N ASN A 142 4.70 -4.39 18.15
CA ASN A 142 5.40 -3.12 18.09
C ASN A 142 6.68 -3.13 18.94
N ALA A 143 6.63 -3.66 20.15
CA ALA A 143 7.80 -3.78 21.04
C ALA A 143 8.90 -4.65 20.40
N ILE A 144 8.53 -5.81 19.84
CA ILE A 144 9.48 -6.73 19.17
C ILE A 144 10.04 -6.09 17.89
N GLN A 145 9.21 -5.38 17.13
CA GLN A 145 9.64 -4.68 15.92
C GLN A 145 10.65 -3.57 16.23
N LYS A 146 10.45 -2.81 17.31
CA LYS A 146 11.42 -1.81 17.79
C LYS A 146 12.70 -2.47 18.27
N LEU A 147 12.61 -3.59 18.96
CA LEU A 147 13.79 -4.36 19.37
C LEU A 147 14.60 -4.84 18.15
N ALA A 148 13.95 -5.21 17.05
CA ALA A 148 14.60 -5.62 15.80
C ALA A 148 15.31 -4.49 15.04
N SER A 149 15.10 -3.23 15.41
CA SER A 149 15.68 -2.08 14.69
C SER A 149 17.17 -1.88 14.97
N PHE A 150 17.76 -2.59 15.95
CA PHE A 150 19.17 -2.52 16.28
C PHE A 150 19.82 -3.92 16.43
N PRO A 151 21.15 -4.05 16.23
CA PRO A 151 21.82 -5.34 16.11
C PRO A 151 21.71 -6.25 17.35
N GLU A 152 21.81 -5.68 18.55
CA GLU A 152 21.73 -6.44 19.81
C GLU A 152 20.32 -7.04 20.00
N GLY A 153 19.28 -6.28 19.62
CA GLY A 153 17.90 -6.76 19.64
C GLY A 153 17.65 -7.86 18.61
N MET A 154 18.24 -7.75 17.42
CA MET A 154 18.23 -8.81 16.42
C MET A 154 18.83 -10.12 16.96
N GLY A 155 19.91 -10.04 17.76
CA GLY A 155 20.54 -11.21 18.41
C GLY A 155 19.66 -11.87 19.48
N ILE A 156 18.66 -11.14 20.04
CA ILE A 156 17.66 -11.70 20.96
C ILE A 156 16.56 -12.43 20.19
N ILE A 157 16.07 -11.82 19.12
CA ILE A 157 14.96 -12.34 18.31
C ILE A 157 15.41 -13.55 17.48
N PHE A 158 16.62 -13.49 16.90
CA PHE A 158 17.20 -14.53 16.06
C PHE A 158 18.51 -15.06 16.66
N PRO A 159 18.45 -15.83 17.76
CA PRO A 159 19.63 -16.38 18.40
C PRO A 159 20.34 -17.39 17.48
N SER A 160 21.67 -17.47 17.60
CA SER A 160 22.48 -18.40 16.79
C SER A 160 22.22 -19.88 17.10
N THR A 161 21.61 -20.18 18.25
CA THR A 161 21.24 -21.55 18.69
C THR A 161 19.83 -21.87 18.18
N LYS A 162 19.71 -22.85 17.28
CA LYS A 162 18.42 -23.32 16.76
C LYS A 162 17.65 -24.16 17.79
N GLY A 163 16.30 -24.04 17.79
CA GLY A 163 15.40 -24.94 18.49
C GLY A 163 15.11 -24.59 19.95
N GLY A 164 15.25 -23.33 20.36
CA GLY A 164 14.80 -22.85 21.68
C GLY A 164 13.29 -22.52 21.69
N ASP A 165 12.76 -22.33 22.91
CA ASP A 165 11.34 -21.96 23.16
C ASP A 165 10.92 -20.62 22.51
N THR A 166 11.85 -19.87 21.93
CA THR A 166 11.64 -18.60 21.23
C THR A 166 11.76 -18.73 19.70
N ASP A 167 11.91 -19.95 19.17
CA ASP A 167 11.96 -20.20 17.74
C ASP A 167 10.56 -19.98 17.13
N LEU A 168 10.44 -18.95 16.29
CA LEU A 168 9.16 -18.56 15.68
C LEU A 168 8.55 -19.67 14.82
N GLY A 169 9.37 -20.53 14.21
CA GLY A 169 8.89 -21.67 13.44
C GLY A 169 8.27 -22.75 14.33
N VAL A 170 8.91 -23.05 15.47
CA VAL A 170 8.39 -24.00 16.47
C VAL A 170 7.10 -23.45 17.07
N ILE A 171 7.11 -22.20 17.50
CA ILE A 171 5.95 -21.51 18.08
C ILE A 171 4.76 -21.54 17.11
N ALA A 172 4.95 -21.16 15.85
CA ALA A 172 3.90 -21.17 14.84
C ALA A 172 3.26 -22.56 14.65
N SER A 173 4.06 -23.63 14.77
CA SER A 173 3.55 -25.01 14.64
C SER A 173 2.73 -25.50 15.83
N GLN A 174 2.94 -24.90 17.01
CA GLN A 174 2.29 -25.32 18.27
C GLN A 174 1.09 -24.44 18.67
N CYS A 175 0.94 -23.27 18.06
CA CYS A 175 -0.12 -22.31 18.37
C CYS A 175 -1.49 -22.70 17.80
N SER A 176 -2.55 -22.11 18.37
CA SER A 176 -3.88 -22.04 17.76
C SER A 176 -3.82 -21.32 16.40
N SER A 177 -4.86 -21.47 15.58
CA SER A 177 -4.97 -20.78 14.28
C SER A 177 -4.76 -19.26 14.43
N LEU A 178 -5.41 -18.62 15.39
CA LEU A 178 -5.22 -17.19 15.68
C LEU A 178 -3.78 -16.86 16.10
N GLY A 179 -3.20 -17.65 17.02
CA GLY A 179 -1.82 -17.46 17.47
C GLY A 179 -0.83 -17.59 16.31
N ARG A 180 -1.05 -18.57 15.42
CA ARG A 180 -0.24 -18.78 14.23
C ARG A 180 -0.28 -17.58 13.28
N VAL A 181 -1.48 -17.05 12.96
CA VAL A 181 -1.62 -15.84 12.13
C VAL A 181 -0.87 -14.66 12.74
N ARG A 182 -0.93 -14.48 14.07
CA ARG A 182 -0.20 -13.40 14.76
C ARG A 182 1.33 -13.57 14.70
N VAL A 183 1.82 -14.81 14.81
CA VAL A 183 3.26 -15.09 14.62
C VAL A 183 3.68 -14.81 13.18
N LEU A 184 2.87 -15.18 12.19
CA LEU A 184 3.12 -14.86 10.79
C LEU A 184 3.10 -13.34 10.54
N ALA A 185 2.18 -12.61 11.17
CA ALA A 185 2.16 -11.15 11.13
C ALA A 185 3.45 -10.55 11.72
N LEU A 186 3.94 -11.09 12.85
CA LEU A 186 5.22 -10.67 13.41
C LEU A 186 6.37 -10.93 12.42
N VAL A 187 6.43 -12.09 11.76
CA VAL A 187 7.46 -12.40 10.74
C VAL A 187 7.46 -11.37 9.63
N VAL A 188 6.28 -11.00 9.11
CA VAL A 188 6.14 -9.98 8.04
C VAL A 188 6.56 -8.59 8.53
N LYS A 189 6.16 -8.20 9.74
CA LYS A 189 6.58 -6.92 10.33
C LYS A 189 8.09 -6.86 10.56
N LEU A 190 8.69 -7.92 11.06
CA LEU A 190 10.14 -8.03 11.22
C LEU A 190 10.88 -7.95 9.87
N PHE A 191 10.36 -8.64 8.84
CA PHE A 191 10.91 -8.59 7.49
C PHE A 191 10.97 -7.16 6.94
N SER A 192 10.00 -6.34 7.28
CA SER A 192 9.93 -4.94 6.82
C SER A 192 10.87 -3.98 7.55
N VAL A 193 11.48 -4.39 8.69
CA VAL A 193 12.33 -3.51 9.51
C VAL A 193 13.63 -3.15 8.79
N SER A 194 14.32 -4.15 8.24
CA SER A 194 15.62 -3.96 7.60
C SER A 194 16.02 -5.13 6.70
N MET A 195 16.99 -4.88 5.81
CA MET A 195 17.60 -5.94 4.98
C MET A 195 18.22 -7.06 5.84
N SER A 196 18.81 -6.74 6.99
CA SER A 196 19.39 -7.75 7.88
C SER A 196 18.33 -8.64 8.52
N ALA A 197 17.18 -8.07 8.91
CA ALA A 197 16.05 -8.84 9.42
C ALA A 197 15.44 -9.72 8.32
N ALA A 198 15.27 -9.20 7.12
CA ALA A 198 14.79 -9.95 5.96
C ALA A 198 15.72 -11.13 5.62
N SER A 199 17.04 -10.91 5.67
CA SER A 199 18.06 -11.96 5.48
C SER A 199 17.99 -13.04 6.56
N ALA A 200 17.81 -12.67 7.84
CA ALA A 200 17.66 -13.63 8.93
C ALA A 200 16.40 -14.49 8.75
N ILE A 201 15.25 -13.87 8.43
CA ILE A 201 13.98 -14.55 8.18
C ILE A 201 14.11 -15.52 6.99
N HIS A 202 14.77 -15.10 5.91
CA HIS A 202 15.02 -15.97 4.76
C HIS A 202 15.92 -17.14 5.12
N SER A 203 17.04 -16.91 5.82
CA SER A 203 18.00 -17.97 6.22
C SER A 203 17.41 -19.00 7.20
N LEU A 204 16.43 -18.59 8.00
CA LEU A 204 15.66 -19.46 8.89
C LEU A 204 14.44 -20.08 8.22
N ASN A 205 14.22 -19.81 6.92
CA ASN A 205 13.11 -20.32 6.13
C ASN A 205 11.71 -19.99 6.71
N LEU A 206 11.57 -18.85 7.42
CA LEU A 206 10.30 -18.49 8.06
C LEU A 206 9.21 -18.06 7.05
N LEU A 207 9.60 -17.65 5.83
CA LEU A 207 8.63 -17.35 4.75
C LEU A 207 7.86 -18.61 4.30
N SER A 208 8.46 -19.81 4.41
CA SER A 208 7.77 -21.06 4.09
C SER A 208 6.57 -21.36 4.98
N LEU A 209 6.49 -20.74 6.16
CA LEU A 209 5.32 -20.86 7.04
C LEU A 209 4.08 -20.19 6.44
N LEU A 210 4.25 -19.04 5.76
CA LEU A 210 3.15 -18.38 5.02
C LEU A 210 2.65 -19.28 3.88
N GLU A 211 3.59 -19.87 3.12
CA GLU A 211 3.26 -20.78 2.04
C GLU A 211 2.56 -22.06 2.54
N ALA A 212 2.99 -22.60 3.68
CA ALA A 212 2.38 -23.79 4.27
C ALA A 212 0.94 -23.52 4.73
N GLU A 213 0.68 -22.37 5.34
CA GLU A 213 -0.68 -22.00 5.77
C GLU A 213 -1.65 -21.87 4.58
N ILE A 214 -1.20 -21.31 3.46
CA ILE A 214 -2.02 -21.22 2.25
C ILE A 214 -2.28 -22.60 1.64
N LYS A 215 -1.29 -23.51 1.69
CA LYS A 215 -1.42 -24.86 1.15
C LYS A 215 -2.35 -25.76 1.97
N SER A 216 -2.36 -25.59 3.30
CA SER A 216 -3.22 -26.40 4.18
C SER A 216 -4.71 -26.10 3.97
N ALA A 217 -5.05 -24.84 3.71
CA ALA A 217 -6.41 -24.35 3.41
C ALA A 217 -7.52 -24.85 4.37
N ASP A 218 -7.14 -25.28 5.58
CA ASP A 218 -8.07 -25.86 6.56
C ASP A 218 -8.94 -24.77 7.23
N ASP A 219 -8.41 -23.54 7.29
CA ASP A 219 -9.08 -22.37 7.87
C ASP A 219 -9.08 -21.21 6.86
N THR A 220 -10.24 -20.95 6.26
CA THR A 220 -10.41 -19.89 5.26
C THR A 220 -10.03 -18.50 5.79
N LEU A 221 -10.35 -18.19 7.07
CA LEU A 221 -10.03 -16.89 7.66
C LEU A 221 -8.52 -16.74 7.88
N ALA A 222 -7.86 -17.80 8.35
CA ALA A 222 -6.40 -17.80 8.47
C ALA A 222 -5.74 -17.63 7.09
N THR A 223 -6.20 -18.36 6.08
CA THR A 223 -5.72 -18.24 4.70
C THR A 223 -5.87 -16.82 4.17
N LEU A 224 -7.04 -16.19 4.35
CA LEU A 224 -7.28 -14.80 3.95
C LEU A 224 -6.34 -13.82 4.67
N SER A 225 -6.15 -14.01 5.98
CA SER A 225 -5.21 -13.19 6.77
C SER A 225 -3.78 -13.32 6.23
N VAL A 226 -3.35 -14.50 5.83
CA VAL A 226 -2.02 -14.72 5.25
C VAL A 226 -1.89 -14.06 3.87
N PHE A 227 -2.95 -14.02 3.05
CA PHE A 227 -2.93 -13.25 1.80
C PHE A 227 -2.74 -11.76 2.04
N GLU A 228 -3.37 -11.17 3.07
CA GLU A 228 -3.12 -9.77 3.44
C GLU A 228 -1.66 -9.56 3.88
N LEU A 229 -1.10 -10.49 4.66
CA LEU A 229 0.31 -10.45 5.04
C LEU A 229 1.25 -10.56 3.83
N LEU A 230 0.93 -11.40 2.85
CA LEU A 230 1.71 -11.48 1.60
C LEU A 230 1.60 -10.19 0.79
N TYR A 231 0.43 -9.55 0.80
CA TYR A 231 0.24 -8.26 0.15
C TYR A 231 1.11 -7.18 0.80
N GLU A 232 1.15 -7.11 2.15
CA GLU A 232 2.07 -6.23 2.88
C GLU A 232 3.55 -6.53 2.55
N LEU A 233 3.90 -7.81 2.51
CA LEU A 233 5.26 -8.27 2.21
C LEU A 233 5.70 -7.84 0.81
N ALA A 234 4.79 -7.87 -0.17
CA ALA A 234 5.04 -7.42 -1.53
C ALA A 234 5.35 -5.92 -1.64
N GLU A 235 4.99 -5.10 -0.64
CA GLU A 235 5.36 -3.67 -0.58
C GLU A 235 6.83 -3.45 -0.21
N VAL A 236 7.45 -4.41 0.48
CA VAL A 236 8.81 -4.26 1.01
C VAL A 236 9.84 -4.32 -0.12
N GLU A 237 10.44 -3.18 -0.47
CA GLU A 237 11.39 -3.11 -1.58
C GLU A 237 12.66 -3.94 -1.34
N HIS A 238 13.30 -3.77 -0.17
CA HIS A 238 14.53 -4.47 0.16
C HIS A 238 14.36 -6.00 0.29
N GLY A 239 13.11 -6.48 0.39
CA GLY A 239 12.78 -7.90 0.47
C GLY A 239 12.59 -8.58 -0.88
N SER A 240 12.52 -7.85 -1.98
CA SER A 240 12.18 -8.37 -3.32
C SER A 240 13.11 -9.52 -3.77
N GLU A 241 14.40 -9.45 -3.43
CA GLU A 241 15.35 -10.52 -3.70
C GLU A 241 14.99 -11.84 -3.01
N PHE A 242 14.65 -11.78 -1.71
CA PHE A 242 14.31 -12.99 -0.94
C PHE A 242 12.97 -13.59 -1.39
N LEU A 243 11.99 -12.74 -1.69
CA LEU A 243 10.70 -13.18 -2.19
C LEU A 243 10.82 -13.84 -3.57
N SER A 244 11.69 -13.34 -4.41
CA SER A 244 11.95 -13.91 -5.74
C SER A 244 12.60 -15.30 -5.69
N LYS A 245 13.35 -15.59 -4.61
CA LYS A 245 14.00 -16.88 -4.38
C LYS A 245 13.10 -17.90 -3.69
N SER A 246 11.95 -17.47 -3.18
CA SER A 246 10.96 -18.35 -2.54
C SER A 246 10.08 -19.08 -3.58
N SER A 247 9.30 -20.08 -3.14
CA SER A 247 8.32 -20.75 -4.01
C SER A 247 7.02 -19.96 -4.18
N LEU A 248 6.99 -18.68 -3.76
CA LEU A 248 5.80 -17.85 -3.73
C LEU A 248 5.16 -17.69 -5.12
N PHE A 249 5.96 -17.43 -6.16
CA PHE A 249 5.41 -17.25 -7.51
C PHE A 249 4.75 -18.52 -8.07
N GLN A 250 5.35 -19.70 -7.80
CA GLN A 250 4.76 -20.98 -8.18
C GLN A 250 3.45 -21.23 -7.40
N LEU A 251 3.42 -20.89 -6.11
CA LEU A 251 2.22 -21.00 -5.30
C LEU A 251 1.10 -20.09 -5.81
N LEU A 252 1.40 -18.80 -6.05
CA LEU A 252 0.43 -17.85 -6.58
C LEU A 252 -0.12 -18.31 -7.93
N SER A 253 0.75 -18.74 -8.84
CA SER A 253 0.36 -19.28 -10.15
C SER A 253 -0.57 -20.49 -10.02
N SER A 254 -0.25 -21.44 -9.13
CA SER A 254 -1.10 -22.61 -8.89
C SER A 254 -2.49 -22.26 -8.35
N ILE A 255 -2.58 -21.23 -7.48
CA ILE A 255 -3.86 -20.78 -6.94
C ILE A 255 -4.71 -20.10 -8.01
N ILE A 256 -4.09 -19.28 -8.87
CA ILE A 256 -4.78 -18.59 -9.97
C ILE A 256 -5.39 -19.59 -10.94
N SER A 257 -4.68 -20.69 -11.24
CA SER A 257 -5.11 -21.72 -12.19
C SER A 257 -6.08 -22.75 -11.59
N ASP A 258 -6.26 -22.78 -10.27
CA ASP A 258 -7.08 -23.80 -9.60
C ASP A 258 -8.56 -23.36 -9.52
N ASP A 259 -9.40 -23.96 -10.37
CA ASP A 259 -10.85 -23.71 -10.39
C ASP A 259 -11.58 -24.15 -9.11
N SER A 260 -10.98 -25.05 -8.32
CA SER A 260 -11.57 -25.51 -7.05
C SER A 260 -11.44 -24.47 -5.93
N LYS A 261 -10.54 -23.51 -6.05
CA LYS A 261 -10.36 -22.43 -5.08
C LYS A 261 -11.44 -21.37 -5.22
N ASP A 262 -11.72 -20.69 -4.11
CA ASP A 262 -12.63 -19.55 -4.10
C ASP A 262 -12.13 -18.42 -5.01
N SER A 263 -13.05 -17.74 -5.71
CA SER A 263 -12.73 -16.63 -6.62
C SER A 263 -12.01 -15.48 -5.90
N PHE A 264 -12.31 -15.27 -4.62
CA PHE A 264 -11.65 -14.25 -3.83
C PHE A 264 -10.17 -14.59 -3.59
N LEU A 265 -9.83 -15.85 -3.31
CA LEU A 265 -8.44 -16.29 -3.16
C LEU A 265 -7.66 -16.13 -4.46
N ARG A 266 -8.27 -16.50 -5.60
CA ARG A 266 -7.65 -16.29 -6.92
C ARG A 266 -7.41 -14.82 -7.21
N SER A 267 -8.40 -13.96 -6.91
CA SER A 267 -8.28 -12.52 -7.06
C SER A 267 -7.14 -11.96 -6.22
N ARG A 268 -7.01 -12.38 -4.96
CA ARG A 268 -5.89 -11.97 -4.10
C ARG A 268 -4.54 -12.44 -4.63
N ALA A 269 -4.46 -13.67 -5.12
CA ALA A 269 -3.23 -14.19 -5.74
C ALA A 269 -2.83 -13.38 -6.98
N MET A 270 -3.79 -13.00 -7.84
CA MET A 270 -3.55 -12.12 -8.99
C MET A 270 -3.04 -10.74 -8.56
N MET A 271 -3.67 -10.10 -7.56
CA MET A 271 -3.25 -8.79 -7.05
C MET A 271 -1.82 -8.82 -6.50
N ILE A 272 -1.47 -9.82 -5.70
CA ILE A 272 -0.13 -9.98 -5.14
C ILE A 272 0.89 -10.18 -6.26
N SER A 273 0.57 -11.03 -7.24
CA SER A 273 1.42 -11.27 -8.42
C SER A 273 1.65 -9.98 -9.22
N GLY A 274 0.58 -9.22 -9.46
CA GLY A 274 0.64 -7.93 -10.12
C GLY A 274 1.56 -6.97 -9.39
N ARG A 275 1.43 -6.88 -8.06
CA ARG A 275 2.25 -5.99 -7.23
C ARG A 275 3.72 -6.38 -7.18
N LEU A 276 4.02 -7.65 -7.05
CA LEU A 276 5.40 -8.15 -7.09
C LEU A 276 6.07 -7.86 -8.44
N LEU A 277 5.39 -8.15 -9.54
CA LEU A 277 5.90 -7.97 -10.90
C LEU A 277 5.82 -6.50 -11.38
N SER A 278 5.17 -5.59 -10.65
CA SER A 278 5.18 -4.16 -10.96
C SER A 278 6.54 -3.50 -10.71
N LYS A 279 7.36 -4.10 -9.84
CA LYS A 279 8.65 -3.56 -9.42
C LYS A 279 9.75 -4.00 -10.38
N GLU A 280 10.46 -3.05 -10.99
CA GLU A 280 11.56 -3.36 -11.92
C GLU A 280 12.66 -4.20 -11.25
N ILE A 281 12.91 -3.96 -9.95
CA ILE A 281 13.91 -4.70 -9.18
C ILE A 281 13.58 -6.19 -9.06
N THR A 282 12.30 -6.56 -8.96
CA THR A 282 11.87 -7.97 -8.88
C THR A 282 12.33 -8.75 -10.12
N HIS A 283 12.23 -8.15 -11.30
CA HIS A 283 12.69 -8.77 -12.55
C HIS A 283 14.21 -8.96 -12.66
N SER A 284 14.98 -8.41 -11.73
CA SER A 284 16.43 -8.65 -11.67
C SER A 284 16.78 -9.92 -10.90
N PHE A 285 15.85 -10.44 -10.10
CA PHE A 285 16.04 -11.61 -9.25
C PHE A 285 15.20 -12.83 -9.66
N ILE A 286 14.14 -12.62 -10.44
CA ILE A 286 13.27 -13.69 -10.96
C ILE A 286 13.67 -14.02 -12.40
N ASP A 287 13.67 -15.31 -12.75
CA ASP A 287 13.85 -15.74 -14.12
C ASP A 287 12.58 -15.45 -14.96
N GLU A 288 12.80 -15.12 -16.22
CA GLU A 288 11.72 -14.78 -17.16
C GLU A 288 10.66 -15.88 -17.31
N PRO A 289 10.99 -17.20 -17.35
CA PRO A 289 10.02 -18.26 -17.36
C PRO A 289 9.06 -18.24 -16.18
N CYS A 290 9.53 -17.93 -14.97
CA CYS A 290 8.68 -17.84 -13.78
C CYS A 290 7.67 -16.67 -13.89
N ALA A 291 8.12 -15.51 -14.32
CA ALA A 291 7.22 -14.37 -14.57
C ALA A 291 6.20 -14.69 -15.68
N LYS A 292 6.63 -15.35 -16.76
CA LYS A 292 5.74 -15.81 -17.84
C LYS A 292 4.69 -16.80 -17.35
N THR A 293 5.06 -17.72 -16.45
CA THR A 293 4.10 -18.69 -15.88
C THR A 293 2.97 -17.98 -15.14
N VAL A 294 3.29 -16.98 -14.31
CA VAL A 294 2.27 -16.18 -13.61
C VAL A 294 1.38 -15.42 -14.61
N ILE A 295 1.97 -14.77 -15.62
CA ILE A 295 1.20 -14.06 -16.64
C ILE A 295 0.30 -15.04 -17.42
N SER A 296 0.80 -16.23 -17.78
CA SER A 296 0.00 -17.25 -18.46
C SER A 296 -1.17 -17.73 -17.61
N SER A 297 -0.97 -17.91 -16.29
CA SER A 297 -2.07 -18.29 -15.38
C SER A 297 -3.19 -17.23 -15.36
N ILE A 298 -2.83 -15.93 -15.36
CA ILE A 298 -3.82 -14.85 -15.44
C ILE A 298 -4.48 -14.81 -16.83
N ASP A 299 -3.71 -15.02 -17.90
CA ASP A 299 -4.20 -15.05 -19.27
C ASP A 299 -5.21 -16.18 -19.50
N GLU A 300 -4.86 -17.41 -19.09
CA GLU A 300 -5.74 -18.59 -19.16
C GLU A 300 -7.00 -18.37 -18.32
N ARG A 301 -6.86 -17.78 -17.15
CA ARG A 301 -8.00 -17.43 -16.30
C ARG A 301 -8.95 -16.47 -17.00
N LEU A 302 -8.45 -15.37 -17.58
CA LEU A 302 -9.28 -14.43 -18.34
C LEU A 302 -10.00 -15.06 -19.54
N GLN A 303 -9.42 -16.11 -20.15
CA GLN A 303 -10.07 -16.85 -21.24
C GLN A 303 -11.20 -17.75 -20.75
N SER A 304 -11.06 -18.33 -19.55
CA SER A 304 -12.02 -19.29 -18.99
C SER A 304 -13.10 -18.66 -18.11
N LEU A 305 -12.93 -17.38 -17.72
CA LEU A 305 -13.87 -16.70 -16.82
C LEU A 305 -15.26 -16.56 -17.44
N ASP A 306 -16.27 -16.96 -16.66
CA ASP A 306 -17.65 -16.63 -16.95
C ASP A 306 -17.84 -15.10 -16.94
N PRO A 307 -18.49 -14.51 -17.96
CA PRO A 307 -18.79 -13.08 -18.00
C PRO A 307 -19.57 -12.55 -16.79
N SER A 308 -20.23 -13.40 -16.02
CA SER A 308 -20.91 -13.01 -14.77
C SER A 308 -19.97 -12.74 -13.60
N ASN A 309 -18.76 -13.32 -13.62
CA ASN A 309 -17.76 -13.13 -12.55
C ASN A 309 -16.99 -11.81 -12.73
N ARG A 310 -17.68 -10.71 -12.40
CA ARG A 310 -17.21 -9.34 -12.65
C ARG A 310 -15.96 -9.00 -11.87
N ASP A 311 -15.95 -9.26 -10.58
CA ASP A 311 -14.88 -8.83 -9.66
C ASP A 311 -13.55 -9.53 -9.99
N GLU A 312 -13.59 -10.83 -10.29
CA GLU A 312 -12.40 -11.59 -10.67
C GLU A 312 -11.84 -11.11 -12.02
N PHE A 313 -12.71 -10.75 -12.97
CA PHE A 313 -12.30 -10.21 -14.26
C PHE A 313 -11.62 -8.84 -14.13
N GLU A 314 -12.23 -7.93 -13.36
CA GLU A 314 -11.68 -6.59 -13.09
C GLU A 314 -10.32 -6.70 -12.40
N THR A 315 -10.23 -7.56 -11.37
CA THR A 315 -8.96 -7.82 -10.65
C THR A 315 -7.88 -8.38 -11.57
N ALA A 316 -8.22 -9.28 -12.49
CA ALA A 316 -7.26 -9.81 -13.46
C ALA A 316 -6.72 -8.70 -14.38
N LEU A 317 -7.59 -7.82 -14.89
CA LEU A 317 -7.17 -6.67 -15.72
C LEU A 317 -6.29 -5.70 -14.94
N GLU A 318 -6.66 -5.39 -13.69
CA GLU A 318 -5.87 -4.54 -12.81
C GLU A 318 -4.48 -5.15 -12.56
N SER A 319 -4.41 -6.45 -12.32
CA SER A 319 -3.16 -7.17 -12.09
C SER A 319 -2.24 -7.12 -13.32
N LEU A 320 -2.79 -7.32 -14.53
CA LEU A 320 -2.02 -7.11 -15.77
C LEU A 320 -1.55 -5.65 -15.90
N GLY A 321 -2.40 -4.69 -15.52
CA GLY A 321 -2.03 -3.27 -15.47
C GLY A 321 -0.89 -2.98 -14.50
N GLN A 322 -0.90 -3.60 -13.32
CA GLN A 322 0.17 -3.49 -12.33
C GLN A 322 1.50 -4.05 -12.87
N ILE A 323 1.47 -5.25 -13.47
CA ILE A 323 2.65 -5.83 -14.14
C ILE A 323 3.19 -4.88 -15.21
N GLY A 324 2.30 -4.24 -15.96
CA GLY A 324 2.63 -3.27 -17.01
C GLY A 324 3.27 -1.96 -16.53
N LEU A 325 3.34 -1.68 -15.23
CA LEU A 325 4.07 -0.52 -14.70
C LEU A 325 5.57 -0.64 -14.93
N SER A 326 6.15 -1.84 -14.77
CA SER A 326 7.55 -2.10 -15.08
C SER A 326 7.77 -2.22 -16.60
N ILE A 327 8.96 -1.87 -17.06
CA ILE A 327 9.32 -2.01 -18.49
C ILE A 327 9.34 -3.48 -18.88
N ARG A 328 9.98 -4.32 -18.07
CA ARG A 328 10.09 -5.75 -18.32
C ARG A 328 8.72 -6.43 -18.27
N GLY A 329 7.88 -6.06 -17.31
CA GLY A 329 6.51 -6.56 -17.22
C GLY A 329 5.69 -6.19 -18.46
N ALA A 330 5.74 -4.94 -18.92
CA ALA A 330 5.05 -4.50 -20.13
C ALA A 330 5.53 -5.27 -21.37
N LYS A 331 6.85 -5.51 -21.51
CA LYS A 331 7.40 -6.33 -22.60
C LYS A 331 6.87 -7.76 -22.56
N LEU A 332 6.83 -8.37 -21.37
CA LEU A 332 6.30 -9.73 -21.19
C LEU A 332 4.80 -9.82 -21.55
N LEU A 333 4.01 -8.84 -21.13
CA LEU A 333 2.57 -8.76 -21.44
C LEU A 333 2.29 -8.62 -22.94
N LEU A 334 3.22 -7.99 -23.67
CA LEU A 334 3.11 -7.73 -25.10
C LEU A 334 3.90 -8.73 -25.96
N SER A 335 4.60 -9.70 -25.36
CA SER A 335 5.41 -10.68 -26.08
C SER A 335 4.57 -11.84 -26.64
N GLY A 336 5.09 -12.48 -27.71
CA GLY A 336 4.53 -13.67 -28.32
C GLY A 336 3.35 -13.44 -29.28
N THR A 337 2.87 -14.51 -29.86
CA THR A 337 1.82 -14.49 -30.90
C THR A 337 0.43 -14.12 -30.38
N SER A 338 0.17 -14.40 -29.10
CA SER A 338 -1.10 -14.07 -28.42
C SER A 338 -0.80 -13.34 -27.10
N PRO A 339 -0.39 -12.07 -27.15
CA PRO A 339 0.00 -11.33 -25.96
C PRO A 339 -1.13 -11.20 -24.93
N ALA A 340 -0.82 -11.37 -23.63
CA ALA A 340 -1.81 -11.23 -22.55
C ALA A 340 -2.46 -9.83 -22.51
N ALA A 341 -1.73 -8.81 -22.94
CA ALA A 341 -2.23 -7.43 -23.06
C ALA A 341 -3.47 -7.29 -23.99
N ARG A 342 -3.77 -8.28 -24.86
CA ARG A 342 -4.97 -8.27 -25.71
C ARG A 342 -6.25 -8.15 -24.91
N HIS A 343 -6.34 -8.81 -23.72
CA HIS A 343 -7.51 -8.73 -22.86
C HIS A 343 -7.74 -7.31 -22.37
N VAL A 344 -6.67 -6.62 -21.98
CA VAL A 344 -6.71 -5.23 -21.54
C VAL A 344 -7.18 -4.33 -22.68
N ILE A 345 -6.60 -4.46 -23.88
CA ILE A 345 -6.92 -3.61 -25.03
C ILE A 345 -8.36 -3.86 -25.50
N TYR A 346 -8.81 -5.10 -25.55
CA TYR A 346 -10.19 -5.41 -25.96
C TYR A 346 -11.20 -4.88 -24.95
N ALA A 347 -10.97 -5.09 -23.65
CA ALA A 347 -11.87 -4.60 -22.60
C ALA A 347 -11.91 -3.05 -22.50
N ALA A 348 -10.80 -2.36 -22.77
CA ALA A 348 -10.72 -0.90 -22.75
C ALA A 348 -11.66 -0.23 -23.76
N PHE A 349 -11.95 -0.90 -24.87
CA PHE A 349 -12.80 -0.36 -25.95
C PHE A 349 -14.14 -1.09 -26.12
N ASP A 350 -14.47 -2.05 -25.24
CA ASP A 350 -15.76 -2.75 -25.24
C ASP A 350 -16.81 -1.93 -24.49
N ARG A 351 -17.76 -1.34 -25.26
CA ARG A 351 -18.81 -0.44 -24.73
C ARG A 351 -20.16 -1.10 -24.47
N GLN A 352 -20.30 -2.43 -24.63
CA GLN A 352 -21.62 -3.06 -24.61
C GLN A 352 -22.14 -3.30 -23.18
N GLY A 353 -23.06 -2.43 -22.73
CA GLY A 353 -23.86 -2.58 -21.52
C GLY A 353 -23.28 -1.95 -20.25
N PRO A 354 -24.15 -1.50 -19.32
CA PRO A 354 -23.74 -0.89 -18.05
C PRO A 354 -22.96 -1.85 -17.14
N GLU A 355 -23.11 -3.14 -17.38
CA GLU A 355 -22.42 -4.19 -16.63
C GLU A 355 -20.90 -4.23 -16.88
N LYS A 356 -20.43 -3.58 -17.94
CA LYS A 356 -19.02 -3.57 -18.36
C LYS A 356 -18.26 -2.30 -17.95
N HIS A 357 -18.91 -1.37 -17.25
CA HIS A 357 -18.30 -0.09 -16.86
C HIS A 357 -17.01 -0.31 -16.02
N GLY A 358 -17.08 -1.12 -14.97
CA GLY A 358 -15.92 -1.42 -14.12
C GLY A 358 -14.78 -2.09 -14.88
N ARG A 359 -15.12 -3.05 -15.76
CA ARG A 359 -14.13 -3.72 -16.64
C ARG A 359 -13.45 -2.75 -17.58
N GLN A 360 -14.23 -1.86 -18.21
CA GLN A 360 -13.68 -0.84 -19.10
C GLN A 360 -12.77 0.12 -18.33
N LEU A 361 -13.18 0.55 -17.15
CA LEU A 361 -12.39 1.43 -16.28
C LEU A 361 -11.05 0.78 -15.88
N ALA A 362 -11.10 -0.45 -15.35
CA ALA A 362 -9.92 -1.23 -15.00
C ALA A 362 -8.97 -1.41 -16.20
N ALA A 363 -9.54 -1.75 -17.36
CA ALA A 363 -8.77 -1.93 -18.59
C ALA A 363 -8.12 -0.64 -19.10
N LEU A 364 -8.80 0.50 -19.03
CA LEU A 364 -8.24 1.80 -19.42
C LEU A 364 -7.07 2.20 -18.52
N HIS A 365 -7.21 2.01 -17.21
CA HIS A 365 -6.11 2.22 -16.27
C HIS A 365 -4.93 1.28 -16.54
N ALA A 366 -5.22 0.00 -16.77
CA ALA A 366 -4.22 -0.99 -17.13
C ALA A 366 -3.50 -0.64 -18.44
N LEU A 367 -4.23 -0.20 -19.46
CA LEU A 367 -3.64 0.24 -20.74
C LEU A 367 -2.77 1.48 -20.58
N GLY A 368 -3.18 2.44 -19.72
CA GLY A 368 -2.36 3.59 -19.35
C GLY A 368 -1.01 3.17 -18.75
N ASN A 369 -1.03 2.20 -17.83
CA ASN A 369 0.17 1.65 -17.21
C ASN A 369 1.06 0.91 -18.23
N ILE A 370 0.51 0.00 -19.02
CA ILE A 370 1.22 -0.77 -20.06
C ILE A 370 1.86 0.17 -21.08
N SER A 371 1.14 1.23 -21.48
CA SER A 371 1.65 2.22 -22.45
C SER A 371 2.70 3.19 -21.87
N GLY A 372 2.91 3.17 -20.54
CA GLY A 372 3.99 3.90 -19.88
C GLY A 372 3.62 5.31 -19.42
N GLU A 373 2.34 5.55 -19.08
CA GLU A 373 1.89 6.87 -18.62
C GLU A 373 2.67 7.38 -17.41
N THR A 374 3.03 6.50 -16.47
CA THR A 374 3.77 6.85 -15.26
C THR A 374 5.29 6.71 -15.38
N ARG A 375 5.79 6.14 -16.48
CA ARG A 375 7.24 5.95 -16.68
C ARG A 375 7.93 7.26 -17.01
N SER A 376 9.24 7.33 -16.70
CA SER A 376 10.08 8.44 -17.16
C SER A 376 10.20 8.45 -18.68
N GLU A 377 10.40 9.62 -19.27
CA GLU A 377 10.33 9.84 -20.73
C GLU A 377 11.17 8.87 -21.57
N ASN A 378 12.36 8.54 -21.09
CA ASN A 378 13.26 7.63 -21.79
C ASN A 378 12.79 6.17 -21.83
N PHE A 379 11.74 5.84 -21.06
CA PHE A 379 11.26 4.47 -20.87
C PHE A 379 9.76 4.30 -21.20
N ILE A 380 9.14 5.31 -21.84
CA ILE A 380 7.74 5.22 -22.24
C ILE A 380 7.60 4.26 -23.42
N ILE A 381 8.45 4.41 -24.44
CA ILE A 381 8.44 3.58 -25.64
C ILE A 381 9.18 2.29 -25.34
N LEU A 382 8.56 1.19 -25.67
CA LEU A 382 9.15 -0.14 -25.61
C LEU A 382 9.98 -0.38 -26.87
N ASP A 383 10.86 -1.38 -26.85
CA ASP A 383 11.64 -1.77 -28.00
C ASP A 383 11.11 -3.04 -28.67
N GLY A 384 11.44 -3.21 -29.97
CA GLY A 384 11.20 -4.42 -30.74
C GLY A 384 9.75 -4.88 -30.80
N GLU A 385 9.56 -6.19 -30.68
CA GLU A 385 8.27 -6.89 -30.83
C GLU A 385 7.15 -6.35 -29.92
N ALA A 386 7.50 -5.93 -28.69
CA ALA A 386 6.50 -5.45 -27.72
C ALA A 386 5.80 -4.17 -28.21
N GLU A 387 6.56 -3.23 -28.80
CA GLU A 387 6.02 -1.99 -29.36
C GLU A 387 5.15 -2.27 -30.59
N GLU A 388 5.62 -3.15 -31.48
CA GLU A 388 4.87 -3.57 -32.67
C GLU A 388 3.54 -4.25 -32.28
N ASN A 389 3.58 -5.15 -31.30
CA ASN A 389 2.39 -5.84 -30.80
C ASN A 389 1.37 -4.88 -30.15
N LEU A 390 1.83 -3.86 -29.40
CA LEU A 390 0.93 -2.85 -28.84
C LEU A 390 0.16 -2.12 -29.95
N LEU A 391 0.88 -1.62 -30.95
CA LEU A 391 0.28 -0.92 -32.09
C LEU A 391 -0.65 -1.87 -32.87
N ARG A 392 -0.18 -3.07 -33.20
CA ARG A 392 -0.99 -4.08 -33.90
C ARG A 392 -2.30 -4.34 -33.20
N LEU A 393 -2.29 -4.58 -31.89
CA LEU A 393 -3.52 -4.85 -31.10
C LEU A 393 -4.48 -3.65 -31.09
N LEU A 394 -3.97 -2.41 -31.04
CA LEU A 394 -4.80 -1.20 -31.13
C LEU A 394 -5.49 -1.11 -32.49
N TYR A 395 -4.77 -1.30 -33.59
CA TYR A 395 -5.33 -1.23 -34.93
C TYR A 395 -6.26 -2.40 -35.23
N GLU A 396 -5.95 -3.62 -34.79
CA GLU A 396 -6.85 -4.79 -34.88
C GLU A 396 -8.17 -4.55 -34.13
N THR A 397 -8.09 -4.00 -32.92
CA THR A 397 -9.28 -3.69 -32.12
C THR A 397 -10.13 -2.61 -32.82
N ALA A 398 -9.51 -1.60 -33.37
CA ALA A 398 -10.20 -0.58 -34.14
C ALA A 398 -10.89 -1.14 -35.39
N SER A 399 -10.20 -1.99 -36.15
CA SER A 399 -10.76 -2.58 -37.37
C SER A 399 -11.94 -3.53 -37.12
N ARG A 400 -11.97 -4.19 -35.97
CA ARG A 400 -13.08 -5.06 -35.53
C ARG A 400 -14.27 -4.27 -34.96
N SER A 401 -14.06 -3.03 -34.60
CA SER A 401 -15.11 -2.16 -34.04
C SER A 401 -15.79 -1.32 -35.13
N SER A 402 -16.96 -0.77 -34.80
CA SER A 402 -17.66 0.19 -35.68
C SER A 402 -16.88 1.51 -35.87
N LYS A 403 -15.77 1.70 -35.14
CA LYS A 403 -14.97 2.94 -35.17
C LYS A 403 -13.90 2.93 -36.26
N LEU A 404 -13.47 1.76 -36.70
CA LEU A 404 -12.56 1.48 -37.81
C LEU A 404 -11.12 2.01 -37.64
N THR A 405 -10.91 3.01 -36.80
CA THR A 405 -9.60 3.67 -36.59
C THR A 405 -9.30 3.82 -35.09
N PRO A 406 -8.03 3.82 -34.65
CA PRO A 406 -7.66 4.09 -33.26
C PRO A 406 -8.15 5.44 -32.76
N SER A 407 -8.13 6.48 -33.60
CA SER A 407 -8.69 7.80 -33.25
C SER A 407 -10.17 7.74 -32.91
N GLY A 408 -10.93 6.90 -33.61
CA GLY A 408 -12.35 6.66 -33.31
C GLY A 408 -12.56 5.94 -31.98
N LEU A 409 -11.68 5.01 -31.60
CA LEU A 409 -11.69 4.35 -30.29
C LEU A 409 -11.40 5.36 -29.17
N PHE A 410 -10.34 6.16 -29.30
CA PHE A 410 -9.94 7.15 -28.31
C PHE A 410 -11.04 8.19 -28.08
N LEU A 411 -11.63 8.72 -29.16
CA LEU A 411 -12.76 9.65 -29.07
C LEU A 411 -13.95 9.01 -28.36
N SER A 412 -14.23 7.74 -28.64
CA SER A 412 -15.36 7.04 -28.02
C SER A 412 -15.23 6.90 -26.51
N VAL A 413 -14.02 6.81 -25.97
CA VAL A 413 -13.72 6.81 -24.53
C VAL A 413 -13.90 8.21 -23.94
N LEU A 414 -13.38 9.24 -24.60
CA LEU A 414 -13.49 10.63 -24.13
C LEU A 414 -14.92 11.20 -24.16
N GLN A 415 -15.84 10.59 -24.88
CA GLN A 415 -17.24 10.98 -24.96
C GLN A 415 -18.15 10.31 -23.91
N GLN A 416 -17.58 9.48 -23.01
CA GLN A 416 -18.34 8.84 -21.94
C GLN A 416 -18.42 9.72 -20.68
N ASP A 417 -18.86 9.13 -19.57
CA ASP A 417 -18.90 9.81 -18.27
C ASP A 417 -17.49 10.25 -17.80
N SER A 418 -17.48 11.07 -16.74
CA SER A 418 -16.23 11.69 -16.25
C SER A 418 -15.19 10.65 -15.79
N GLU A 419 -15.61 9.53 -15.22
CA GLU A 419 -14.71 8.52 -14.67
C GLU A 419 -13.95 7.80 -15.80
N ILE A 420 -14.67 7.32 -16.80
CA ILE A 420 -14.10 6.71 -18.02
C ILE A 420 -13.23 7.72 -18.77
N ARG A 421 -13.67 8.97 -18.86
CA ARG A 421 -12.92 10.03 -19.57
C ARG A 421 -11.60 10.34 -18.88
N ILE A 422 -11.56 10.39 -17.54
CA ILE A 422 -10.32 10.57 -16.78
C ILE A 422 -9.34 9.42 -17.04
N ALA A 423 -9.81 8.18 -17.02
CA ALA A 423 -8.98 7.02 -17.39
C ALA A 423 -8.51 7.10 -18.86
N GLY A 424 -9.38 7.62 -19.76
CA GLY A 424 -9.03 7.89 -21.15
C GLY A 424 -7.90 8.92 -21.30
N TYR A 425 -7.90 9.99 -20.52
CA TYR A 425 -6.78 10.95 -20.52
C TYR A 425 -5.46 10.32 -20.12
N ARG A 426 -5.47 9.42 -19.13
CA ARG A 426 -4.27 8.66 -18.72
C ARG A 426 -3.77 7.75 -19.84
N MET A 427 -4.66 6.98 -20.45
CA MET A 427 -4.35 6.11 -21.59
C MET A 427 -3.73 6.93 -22.76
N ILE A 428 -4.36 8.04 -23.17
CA ILE A 428 -3.85 8.91 -24.22
C ILE A 428 -2.47 9.46 -23.85
N SER A 429 -2.28 9.87 -22.59
CA SER A 429 -1.00 10.37 -22.09
C SER A 429 0.13 9.35 -22.20
N GLY A 430 -0.15 8.06 -22.05
CA GLY A 430 0.83 7.00 -22.30
C GLY A 430 1.08 6.74 -23.79
N LEU A 431 0.01 6.73 -24.60
CA LEU A 431 0.10 6.39 -26.03
C LEU A 431 0.70 7.49 -26.89
N VAL A 432 0.52 8.76 -26.53
CA VAL A 432 0.89 9.92 -27.36
C VAL A 432 2.38 10.07 -27.66
N SER A 433 3.23 9.40 -26.92
CA SER A 433 4.69 9.36 -27.20
C SER A 433 5.04 8.57 -28.47
N ARG A 434 4.08 7.83 -29.04
CA ARG A 434 4.22 7.04 -30.26
C ARG A 434 3.76 7.86 -31.46
N PRO A 435 4.59 8.05 -32.48
CA PRO A 435 4.25 8.89 -33.64
C PRO A 435 2.92 8.50 -34.31
N GLN A 436 2.65 7.19 -34.44
CA GLN A 436 1.42 6.69 -35.03
C GLN A 436 0.18 7.07 -34.18
N CYS A 437 0.24 6.88 -32.86
CA CYS A 437 -0.85 7.28 -31.96
C CYS A 437 -1.01 8.80 -31.90
N LEU A 438 0.11 9.56 -31.94
CA LEU A 438 0.07 11.03 -31.98
C LEU A 438 -0.63 11.53 -33.24
N MET A 439 -0.33 10.95 -34.41
CA MET A 439 -1.03 11.31 -35.66
C MET A 439 -2.53 10.98 -35.59
N GLU A 440 -2.89 9.82 -35.07
CA GLU A 440 -4.31 9.45 -34.86
C GLU A 440 -5.04 10.43 -33.94
N ILE A 441 -4.41 10.83 -32.83
CA ILE A 441 -4.99 11.79 -31.87
C ILE A 441 -5.12 13.18 -32.52
N CYS A 442 -4.10 13.67 -33.20
CA CYS A 442 -4.08 14.98 -33.82
C CYS A 442 -4.98 15.06 -35.09
N SER A 443 -5.22 13.95 -35.78
CA SER A 443 -6.14 13.91 -36.93
C SER A 443 -7.61 14.12 -36.55
N ARG A 444 -7.97 13.97 -35.27
CA ARG A 444 -9.33 14.10 -34.74
C ARG A 444 -9.50 15.40 -33.97
N GLN A 445 -10.08 16.41 -34.64
CA GLN A 445 -10.31 17.72 -34.03
C GLN A 445 -11.19 17.66 -32.76
N GLU A 446 -12.12 16.71 -32.68
CA GLU A 446 -12.96 16.49 -31.49
C GLU A 446 -12.16 16.11 -30.26
N ILE A 447 -11.10 15.26 -30.41
CA ILE A 447 -10.19 14.92 -29.30
C ILE A 447 -9.47 16.18 -28.83
N ILE A 448 -8.91 16.96 -29.76
CA ILE A 448 -8.21 18.21 -29.45
C ILE A 448 -9.16 19.20 -28.76
N ASN A 449 -10.39 19.31 -29.20
CA ASN A 449 -11.40 20.19 -28.57
C ASN A 449 -11.64 19.75 -27.10
N ILE A 450 -11.86 18.45 -26.84
CA ILE A 450 -12.12 17.93 -25.50
C ILE A 450 -10.93 18.22 -24.55
N VAL A 451 -9.69 17.96 -24.99
CA VAL A 451 -8.51 18.13 -24.12
C VAL A 451 -8.12 19.60 -23.90
N THR A 452 -8.48 20.50 -24.83
CA THR A 452 -8.17 21.94 -24.73
C THR A 452 -9.26 22.75 -24.03
N ASP A 453 -10.51 22.27 -24.01
CA ASP A 453 -11.63 23.01 -23.39
C ASP A 453 -11.64 22.78 -21.86
N PRO A 454 -11.35 23.82 -21.06
CA PRO A 454 -11.35 23.71 -19.60
C PRO A 454 -12.74 23.44 -19.00
N SER A 455 -13.82 23.66 -19.75
CA SER A 455 -15.19 23.41 -19.28
C SER A 455 -15.61 21.94 -19.37
N THR A 456 -14.84 21.11 -20.05
CA THR A 456 -15.14 19.66 -20.21
C THR A 456 -15.19 18.93 -18.87
N GLU A 457 -14.38 19.36 -17.89
CA GLU A 457 -14.31 18.75 -16.56
C GLU A 457 -14.74 19.74 -15.48
N THR A 458 -15.47 19.21 -14.48
CA THR A 458 -16.01 20.00 -13.37
C THR A 458 -15.31 19.72 -12.04
N THR A 459 -14.63 18.56 -11.93
CA THR A 459 -13.89 18.15 -10.74
C THR A 459 -12.41 18.55 -10.83
N LYS A 460 -11.78 18.83 -9.70
CA LYS A 460 -10.35 19.14 -9.65
C LYS A 460 -9.49 18.04 -10.30
N ILE A 461 -9.77 16.78 -9.98
CA ILE A 461 -9.06 15.60 -10.53
C ILE A 461 -9.24 15.55 -12.06
N GLY A 462 -10.45 15.73 -12.56
CA GLY A 462 -10.73 15.74 -14.00
C GLY A 462 -10.01 16.87 -14.72
N MET A 463 -10.06 18.11 -14.17
CA MET A 463 -9.37 19.27 -14.74
C MET A 463 -7.85 19.04 -14.83
N GLU A 464 -7.24 18.48 -13.78
CA GLU A 464 -5.81 18.16 -13.75
C GLU A 464 -5.46 17.05 -14.74
N ALA A 465 -6.26 15.97 -14.81
CA ALA A 465 -6.06 14.88 -15.76
C ALA A 465 -6.15 15.36 -17.21
N ARG A 466 -7.17 16.15 -17.55
CA ARG A 466 -7.34 16.78 -18.86
C ARG A 466 -6.14 17.65 -19.22
N TYR A 467 -5.73 18.53 -18.29
CA TYR A 467 -4.61 19.44 -18.49
C TYR A 467 -3.29 18.67 -18.71
N ASN A 468 -3.03 17.64 -17.91
CA ASN A 468 -1.82 16.82 -18.04
C ASN A 468 -1.81 16.10 -19.41
N CYS A 469 -2.96 15.60 -19.86
CA CYS A 469 -3.10 15.01 -21.18
C CYS A 469 -2.81 16.04 -22.29
N CYS A 470 -3.40 17.24 -22.22
CA CYS A 470 -3.15 18.35 -23.14
C CYS A 470 -1.66 18.69 -23.20
N LYS A 471 -1.02 18.84 -22.03
CA LYS A 471 0.43 19.13 -21.92
C LYS A 471 1.29 18.04 -22.56
N ARG A 472 0.94 16.75 -22.37
CA ARG A 472 1.67 15.65 -23.01
C ARG A 472 1.50 15.60 -24.50
N ILE A 473 0.30 15.83 -25.04
CA ILE A 473 0.06 15.90 -26.48
C ILE A 473 0.88 17.05 -27.07
N HIS A 474 0.82 18.24 -26.47
CA HIS A 474 1.61 19.39 -26.92
C HIS A 474 3.12 19.08 -26.94
N LYS A 475 3.65 18.50 -25.87
CA LYS A 475 5.06 18.13 -25.76
C LYS A 475 5.48 17.12 -26.84
N SER A 476 4.71 16.04 -27.01
CA SER A 476 5.00 15.02 -28.02
C SER A 476 4.95 15.59 -29.45
N LEU A 477 3.99 16.48 -29.71
CA LEU A 477 3.86 17.14 -31.02
C LEU A 477 5.06 18.05 -31.32
N THR A 478 5.55 18.81 -30.33
CA THR A 478 6.69 19.70 -30.50
C THR A 478 8.04 18.97 -30.58
N GLN A 479 8.15 17.81 -29.96
CA GLN A 479 9.38 17.00 -29.98
C GLN A 479 9.48 16.08 -31.20
N SER A 480 8.37 15.75 -31.84
CA SER A 480 8.35 14.87 -33.03
C SER A 480 8.67 15.65 -34.29
N SER A 481 9.92 15.60 -34.73
CA SER A 481 10.39 16.30 -35.95
C SER A 481 9.61 15.92 -37.21
N GLY A 482 9.12 14.68 -37.33
CA GLY A 482 8.34 14.22 -38.48
C GLY A 482 6.90 14.75 -38.50
N VAL A 483 6.28 14.94 -37.32
CA VAL A 483 4.89 15.41 -37.20
C VAL A 483 4.84 16.95 -37.11
N SER A 484 5.80 17.58 -36.45
CA SER A 484 5.88 19.05 -36.33
C SER A 484 6.15 19.77 -37.64
N ALA A 485 6.73 19.08 -38.63
CA ALA A 485 7.00 19.64 -39.97
C ALA A 485 5.73 19.69 -40.85
N ASP A 486 4.66 19.02 -40.51
CA ASP A 486 3.43 19.01 -41.28
C ASP A 486 2.57 20.29 -40.97
N PRO A 487 2.32 21.15 -41.98
CA PRO A 487 1.56 22.39 -41.80
C PRO A 487 0.16 22.17 -41.24
N THR A 488 -0.43 20.99 -41.43
CA THR A 488 -1.78 20.65 -40.94
C THR A 488 -1.88 20.66 -39.44
N PHE A 489 -0.75 20.38 -38.72
CA PHE A 489 -0.72 20.36 -37.26
C PHE A 489 -0.29 21.68 -36.60
N ALA A 490 0.11 22.70 -37.38
CA ALA A 490 0.54 23.98 -36.82
C ALA A 490 -0.58 24.67 -36.01
N GLY A 491 -1.82 24.65 -36.53
CA GLY A 491 -2.99 25.18 -35.82
C GLY A 491 -3.34 24.41 -34.54
N ILE A 492 -3.12 23.09 -34.53
CA ILE A 492 -3.32 22.24 -33.38
C ILE A 492 -2.27 22.53 -32.31
N ALA A 493 -1.00 22.68 -32.71
CA ALA A 493 0.09 23.03 -31.81
C ALA A 493 -0.16 24.37 -31.11
N ALA A 494 -0.60 25.39 -31.84
CA ALA A 494 -0.94 26.69 -31.29
C ALA A 494 -2.10 26.61 -30.27
N LYS A 495 -3.15 25.87 -30.60
CA LYS A 495 -4.30 25.65 -29.71
C LYS A 495 -3.92 24.91 -28.41
N LEU A 496 -3.10 23.86 -28.53
CA LEU A 496 -2.58 23.12 -27.36
C LEU A 496 -1.69 24.02 -26.49
N GLN A 497 -0.81 24.82 -27.12
CA GLN A 497 0.05 25.77 -26.41
C GLN A 497 -0.75 26.81 -25.64
N GLU A 498 -1.80 27.36 -26.23
CA GLU A 498 -2.72 28.28 -25.56
C GLU A 498 -3.39 27.63 -24.34
N ALA A 499 -3.94 26.42 -24.51
CA ALA A 499 -4.57 25.67 -23.42
C ALA A 499 -3.59 25.33 -22.29
N VAL A 500 -2.34 24.98 -22.59
CA VAL A 500 -1.28 24.76 -21.60
C VAL A 500 -0.93 26.06 -20.89
N GLY A 501 -0.89 27.19 -21.57
CA GLY A 501 -0.64 28.52 -20.98
C GLY A 501 -1.74 28.97 -20.02
N MET A 502 -3.00 28.59 -20.27
CA MET A 502 -4.13 28.90 -19.40
C MET A 502 -4.14 28.09 -18.09
N GLY A 503 -3.44 26.95 -18.03
CA GLY A 503 -3.40 26.10 -16.85
C GLY A 503 -4.60 25.14 -16.71
N PRO A 504 -4.66 24.36 -15.60
CA PRO A 504 -5.68 23.31 -15.44
C PRO A 504 -7.07 23.82 -15.10
N TYR A 505 -7.19 24.98 -14.44
CA TYR A 505 -8.44 25.44 -13.85
C TYR A 505 -9.10 26.53 -14.67
N LEU A 506 -10.43 26.56 -14.61
CA LEU A 506 -11.22 27.69 -15.13
C LEU A 506 -10.84 28.97 -14.38
N HIS A 507 -10.24 29.92 -15.07
CA HIS A 507 -10.14 31.26 -14.54
C HIS A 507 -11.57 31.85 -14.44
N ARG A 508 -12.11 31.95 -13.22
CA ARG A 508 -13.23 32.86 -13.01
C ARG A 508 -12.80 34.22 -13.53
N LYS A 509 -13.37 34.69 -14.67
CA LYS A 509 -13.35 36.12 -14.96
C LYS A 509 -13.91 36.75 -13.70
N ARG A 510 -13.10 37.53 -12.98
CA ARG A 510 -13.61 38.46 -11.95
C ARG A 510 -14.65 39.30 -12.64
N GLY A 511 -15.92 38.92 -12.54
CA GLY A 511 -17.03 39.80 -12.80
C GLY A 511 -16.80 41.00 -11.91
N GLY A 512 -16.88 42.21 -12.50
CA GLY A 512 -16.51 43.44 -11.83
C GLY A 512 -17.02 43.45 -10.38
N GLU A 513 -16.15 43.82 -9.45
CA GLU A 513 -16.53 44.06 -8.06
C GLU A 513 -17.82 44.86 -8.05
N ALA A 514 -18.92 44.24 -7.58
CA ALA A 514 -20.10 44.98 -7.25
C ALA A 514 -19.67 45.99 -6.16
N GLN A 515 -19.52 47.26 -6.54
CA GLN A 515 -19.31 48.30 -5.58
C GLN A 515 -20.44 48.22 -4.55
N PRO A 516 -20.18 48.15 -3.25
CA PRO A 516 -21.23 48.19 -2.27
C PRO A 516 -21.93 49.54 -2.40
N ILE A 517 -23.22 49.52 -2.74
CA ILE A 517 -24.08 50.68 -2.72
C ILE A 517 -24.25 51.03 -1.22
N VAL A 518 -23.50 52.03 -0.77
CA VAL A 518 -23.73 52.65 0.53
C VAL A 518 -25.06 53.42 0.43
N MET A 519 -26.13 52.81 0.94
CA MET A 519 -27.37 53.54 1.16
C MET A 519 -27.15 54.47 2.36
N THR A 520 -26.86 55.74 2.11
CA THR A 520 -27.01 56.81 3.09
C THR A 520 -28.48 56.93 3.43
N ALA A 521 -28.87 56.51 4.61
CA ALA A 521 -30.16 56.84 5.18
C ALA A 521 -30.20 58.32 5.50
N ASP A 522 -30.77 59.13 4.60
CA ASP A 522 -31.19 60.48 4.96
C ASP A 522 -32.46 60.39 5.78
N ARG A 523 -32.38 61.07 6.90
CA ARG A 523 -33.43 61.25 7.92
C ARG A 523 -34.67 61.89 7.33
N PHE A 524 -35.82 61.38 7.67
CA PHE A 524 -36.89 62.19 8.32
C PHE A 524 -37.65 61.32 9.30
#